data_302e8a7f7b45e0c8835f981b225ceeb4
#
_entry.id   302e8a7f7b45e0c8835f981b225ceeb4
#
_cell.length_a   1.000
_cell.length_b   1.000
_cell.length_c   1.000
_cell.angle_alpha   90.00
_cell.angle_beta   90.00
_cell.angle_gamma   90.00
#
_symmetry.space_group_name_H-M   'P 1'
#
loop_
_entity.id
_entity.type
_entity.pdbx_description
1 polymer ?
#
loop_
_entity_poly.entity_id
_entity_poly.type
_entity_poly.pdbx_seq_one_letter_code
_entity_poly.pdbx_strand_id
1 'polypeptide(L)'
;MSFSQVQGNEEVTKALSRMVDAGRVPHAILFHEDDGGGAFPLCLAFLQYLFCRKRVGGDSCDNCPSCNKIARLIHPDVHFIFPTAGGLVSEQFMDSFRQLVSAQPSFREADLLGALGLERKSAAITVLEARRLLDKLSLSALEGGYRAVVIFLPERMNTEAANRLLKMIEEPPVLTQFLLIAHQVDKVLPTILSRCQRIRVLPAGTAAEMAFADADLLDELMAALLSKDLLLAQEVSERIASLPSRESAKAFCAFASDRFRQVFLAQQGIEGAGGISPEARQWASRCRKTFSRQALEVLDRAQNLIGRNVNLKILFSDMADRLYLAI
;
A
#
# COMPACT_ATOMS: atom_id res chain seq x y z
N MET A 1 1.02 14.77 -8.59
CA MET A 1 1.74 13.46 -8.56
C MET A 1 1.58 12.82 -9.91
N SER A 2 2.67 12.71 -10.67
CA SER A 2 2.74 12.12 -12.02
C SER A 2 3.22 10.68 -11.98
N PHE A 3 3.10 9.93 -13.07
CA PHE A 3 3.61 8.57 -13.16
C PHE A 3 5.12 8.47 -12.90
N SER A 4 5.88 9.48 -13.32
CA SER A 4 7.33 9.56 -13.07
C SER A 4 7.71 9.66 -11.59
N GLN A 5 6.77 10.06 -10.73
CA GLN A 5 6.95 10.13 -9.28
C GLN A 5 6.53 8.84 -8.55
N VAL A 6 5.90 7.89 -9.26
CA VAL A 6 5.51 6.59 -8.70
C VAL A 6 6.66 5.60 -8.89
N GLN A 7 7.19 5.08 -7.82
CA GLN A 7 8.32 4.14 -7.85
C GLN A 7 7.82 2.69 -7.95
N GLY A 8 8.60 1.86 -8.67
CA GLY A 8 8.50 0.40 -8.59
C GLY A 8 7.33 -0.26 -9.32
N ASN A 9 6.57 0.47 -10.16
CA ASN A 9 5.44 -0.08 -10.92
C ASN A 9 5.42 0.37 -12.38
N GLU A 10 6.59 0.42 -13.03
CA GLU A 10 6.76 0.99 -14.37
C GLU A 10 5.91 0.28 -15.44
N GLU A 11 5.78 -1.05 -15.37
CA GLU A 11 4.94 -1.79 -16.31
C GLU A 11 3.44 -1.49 -16.10
N VAL A 12 3.03 -1.28 -14.85
CA VAL A 12 1.64 -0.88 -14.54
C VAL A 12 1.38 0.53 -15.04
N THR A 13 2.28 1.48 -14.80
CA THR A 13 2.14 2.87 -15.27
C THR A 13 2.09 2.93 -16.80
N LYS A 14 2.94 2.18 -17.51
CA LYS A 14 2.90 2.04 -18.97
C LYS A 14 1.59 1.42 -19.47
N ALA A 15 1.06 0.43 -18.79
CA ALA A 15 -0.22 -0.18 -19.15
C ALA A 15 -1.37 0.82 -18.98
N LEU A 16 -1.42 1.54 -17.85
CA LEU A 16 -2.44 2.54 -17.55
C LEU A 16 -2.40 3.71 -18.55
N SER A 17 -1.21 4.24 -18.88
CA SER A 17 -1.09 5.30 -19.86
C SER A 17 -1.58 4.86 -21.24
N ARG A 18 -1.21 3.66 -21.70
CA ARG A 18 -1.70 3.09 -22.97
C ARG A 18 -3.23 2.93 -23.00
N MET A 19 -3.87 2.53 -21.90
CA MET A 19 -5.33 2.42 -21.81
C MET A 19 -6.00 3.78 -22.03
N VAL A 20 -5.45 4.84 -21.44
CA VAL A 20 -5.98 6.20 -21.57
C VAL A 20 -5.74 6.73 -22.99
N ASP A 21 -4.55 6.54 -23.54
CA ASP A 21 -4.20 7.03 -24.89
C ASP A 21 -4.98 6.31 -26.00
N ALA A 22 -5.29 5.02 -25.77
CA ALA A 22 -6.14 4.24 -26.68
C ALA A 22 -7.65 4.52 -26.50
N GLY A 23 -8.06 5.35 -25.54
CA GLY A 23 -9.46 5.60 -25.20
C GLY A 23 -10.20 4.34 -24.68
N ARG A 24 -9.48 3.37 -24.15
CA ARG A 24 -10.02 2.06 -23.69
C ARG A 24 -9.79 1.87 -22.19
N VAL A 25 -10.25 2.83 -21.41
CA VAL A 25 -10.16 2.76 -19.95
C VAL A 25 -11.30 1.89 -19.41
N PRO A 26 -11.03 0.80 -18.69
CA PRO A 26 -12.07 0.01 -18.04
C PRO A 26 -12.86 0.87 -17.06
N HIS A 27 -14.17 0.69 -17.02
CA HIS A 27 -15.05 1.47 -16.15
C HIS A 27 -14.78 1.26 -14.66
N ALA A 28 -14.19 0.12 -14.27
CA ALA A 28 -13.80 -0.18 -12.91
C ALA A 28 -12.42 -0.85 -12.86
N ILE A 29 -11.51 -0.30 -12.08
CA ILE A 29 -10.17 -0.84 -11.83
C ILE A 29 -10.04 -1.06 -10.33
N LEU A 30 -9.58 -2.24 -9.92
CA LEU A 30 -9.22 -2.56 -8.56
C LEU A 30 -7.71 -2.71 -8.47
N PHE A 31 -7.08 -1.76 -7.80
CA PHE A 31 -5.69 -1.85 -7.37
C PHE A 31 -5.64 -2.65 -6.07
N HIS A 32 -4.82 -3.69 -6.01
CA HIS A 32 -4.63 -4.43 -4.78
C HIS A 32 -3.17 -4.47 -4.38
N GLU A 33 -2.91 -4.25 -3.12
CA GLU A 33 -1.59 -4.13 -2.54
C GLU A 33 -1.55 -4.67 -1.11
N ASP A 34 -0.36 -4.78 -0.55
CA ASP A 34 -0.19 -4.91 0.89
C ASP A 34 -0.37 -3.53 1.57
N ASP A 35 -0.85 -3.50 2.82
CA ASP A 35 -1.16 -2.27 3.55
C ASP A 35 0.05 -1.32 3.63
N GLY A 36 -0.13 -0.09 3.16
CA GLY A 36 0.92 0.92 3.08
C GLY A 36 1.75 0.88 1.79
N GLY A 37 1.27 0.20 0.76
CA GLY A 37 1.92 0.14 -0.56
C GLY A 37 1.75 1.42 -1.39
N GLY A 38 2.05 1.30 -2.69
CA GLY A 38 2.05 2.41 -3.66
C GLY A 38 0.75 2.61 -4.43
N ALA A 39 -0.36 1.91 -4.09
CA ALA A 39 -1.57 1.95 -4.90
C ALA A 39 -2.30 3.29 -4.84
N PHE A 40 -2.31 3.97 -3.69
CA PHE A 40 -2.95 5.28 -3.61
C PHE A 40 -2.19 6.35 -4.41
N PRO A 41 -0.85 6.50 -4.28
CA PRO A 41 -0.05 7.35 -5.17
C PRO A 41 -0.22 7.02 -6.65
N LEU A 42 -0.22 5.73 -7.01
CA LEU A 42 -0.44 5.28 -8.39
C LEU A 42 -1.84 5.67 -8.90
N CYS A 43 -2.86 5.50 -8.07
CA CYS A 43 -4.23 5.90 -8.37
C CYS A 43 -4.33 7.41 -8.63
N LEU A 44 -3.67 8.25 -7.82
CA LEU A 44 -3.62 9.70 -8.02
C LEU A 44 -2.89 10.07 -9.31
N ALA A 45 -1.77 9.43 -9.61
CA ALA A 45 -1.04 9.64 -10.87
C ALA A 45 -1.89 9.25 -12.08
N PHE A 46 -2.60 8.12 -12.00
CA PHE A 46 -3.53 7.70 -13.04
C PHE A 46 -4.68 8.69 -13.22
N LEU A 47 -5.31 9.17 -12.15
CA LEU A 47 -6.34 10.21 -12.21
C LEU A 47 -5.79 11.48 -12.86
N GLN A 48 -4.60 11.90 -12.44
CA GLN A 48 -3.98 13.11 -12.99
C GLN A 48 -3.72 12.95 -14.49
N TYR A 49 -3.27 11.77 -14.95
CA TYR A 49 -3.10 11.46 -16.36
C TYR A 49 -4.42 11.43 -17.12
N LEU A 50 -5.45 10.78 -16.55
CA LEU A 50 -6.78 10.66 -17.16
C LEU A 50 -7.44 12.02 -17.41
N PHE A 51 -7.35 12.94 -16.44
CA PHE A 51 -7.96 14.27 -16.49
C PHE A 51 -7.05 15.33 -17.12
N CYS A 52 -5.78 15.02 -17.40
CA CYS A 52 -4.84 15.96 -17.98
C CYS A 52 -5.21 16.33 -19.41
N ARG A 53 -5.33 17.63 -19.68
CA ARG A 53 -5.62 18.17 -21.02
C ARG A 53 -4.37 18.32 -21.91
N LYS A 54 -3.17 18.24 -21.32
CA LYS A 54 -1.88 18.47 -21.98
C LYS A 54 -0.87 17.39 -21.58
N ARG A 55 -1.18 16.12 -21.92
CA ARG A 55 -0.27 15.00 -21.67
C ARG A 55 1.01 15.15 -22.47
N VAL A 56 2.15 14.84 -21.88
CA VAL A 56 3.46 14.93 -22.52
C VAL A 56 4.28 13.70 -22.17
N GLY A 57 4.87 13.04 -23.17
CA GLY A 57 5.80 11.94 -22.95
C GLY A 57 5.23 10.72 -22.23
N GLY A 58 3.91 10.48 -22.31
CA GLY A 58 3.24 9.39 -21.60
C GLY A 58 2.93 9.72 -20.13
N ASP A 59 3.05 10.98 -19.72
CA ASP A 59 2.75 11.43 -18.36
C ASP A 59 1.84 12.69 -18.35
N SER A 60 1.34 13.04 -17.16
CA SER A 60 0.57 14.26 -16.95
C SER A 60 1.48 15.49 -16.96
N CYS A 61 0.91 16.65 -17.31
CA CYS A 61 1.72 17.88 -17.41
C CYS A 61 2.00 18.57 -16.08
N ASP A 62 1.44 18.10 -14.96
CA ASP A 62 1.51 18.64 -13.60
C ASP A 62 1.13 20.13 -13.40
N ASN A 63 0.87 20.87 -14.47
CA ASN A 63 0.67 22.32 -14.44
C ASN A 63 -0.74 22.78 -14.81
N CYS A 64 -1.56 21.95 -15.49
CA CYS A 64 -2.89 22.37 -15.87
C CYS A 64 -3.85 22.41 -14.66
N PRO A 65 -4.97 23.16 -14.76
CA PRO A 65 -5.91 23.28 -13.63
C PRO A 65 -6.41 21.94 -13.10
N SER A 66 -6.69 20.95 -13.98
CA SER A 66 -7.12 19.61 -13.55
C SER A 66 -6.02 18.88 -12.79
N CYS A 67 -4.76 18.90 -13.27
CA CYS A 67 -3.62 18.32 -12.54
C CYS A 67 -3.48 18.93 -11.13
N ASN A 68 -3.51 20.25 -11.04
CA ASN A 68 -3.39 20.95 -9.75
C ASN A 68 -4.55 20.63 -8.80
N LYS A 69 -5.79 20.53 -9.31
CA LYS A 69 -6.95 20.18 -8.48
C LYS A 69 -6.89 18.73 -7.98
N ILE A 70 -6.46 17.80 -8.84
CA ILE A 70 -6.31 16.38 -8.44
C ILE A 70 -5.19 16.22 -7.42
N ALA A 71 -4.02 16.85 -7.64
CA ALA A 71 -2.91 16.80 -6.70
C ALA A 71 -3.29 17.30 -5.29
N ARG A 72 -4.25 18.24 -5.20
CA ARG A 72 -4.77 18.78 -3.94
C ARG A 72 -6.04 18.07 -3.44
N LEU A 73 -6.52 17.03 -4.11
CA LEU A 73 -7.78 16.33 -3.82
C LEU A 73 -9.01 17.27 -3.76
N ILE A 74 -9.08 18.27 -4.66
CA ILE A 74 -10.17 19.26 -4.72
C ILE A 74 -10.85 19.31 -6.09
N HIS A 75 -10.61 18.30 -6.96
CA HIS A 75 -11.29 18.27 -8.26
C HIS A 75 -12.78 17.95 -8.04
N PRO A 76 -13.71 18.76 -8.58
CA PRO A 76 -15.14 18.62 -8.28
C PRO A 76 -15.74 17.30 -8.80
N ASP A 77 -15.19 16.75 -9.89
CA ASP A 77 -15.64 15.51 -10.52
C ASP A 77 -14.86 14.27 -10.03
N VAL A 78 -14.08 14.39 -8.93
CA VAL A 78 -13.38 13.27 -8.28
C VAL A 78 -13.89 13.13 -6.85
N HIS A 79 -14.44 11.96 -6.53
CA HIS A 79 -15.02 11.66 -5.23
C HIS A 79 -14.18 10.59 -4.52
N PHE A 80 -13.81 10.87 -3.28
CA PHE A 80 -13.06 9.95 -2.43
C PHE A 80 -13.98 9.35 -1.38
N ILE A 81 -13.95 8.02 -1.26
CA ILE A 81 -14.70 7.23 -0.30
C ILE A 81 -13.74 6.37 0.48
N PHE A 82 -13.85 6.39 1.80
CA PHE A 82 -13.06 5.60 2.73
C PHE A 82 -13.88 5.26 3.97
N PRO A 83 -13.47 4.26 4.78
CA PRO A 83 -14.19 3.86 5.97
C PRO A 83 -14.33 5.00 6.99
N THR A 84 -15.54 5.18 7.50
CA THR A 84 -15.88 6.16 8.52
C THR A 84 -16.67 5.51 9.66
N ALA A 85 -16.96 6.23 10.74
CA ALA A 85 -17.70 5.71 11.88
C ALA A 85 -18.77 6.70 12.36
N GLY A 86 -19.72 6.21 13.17
CA GLY A 86 -20.72 7.07 13.82
C GLY A 86 -21.78 7.67 12.88
N GLY A 87 -22.05 7.04 11.73
CA GLY A 87 -23.01 7.54 10.75
C GLY A 87 -22.53 8.76 9.96
N LEU A 88 -21.23 9.06 10.03
CA LEU A 88 -20.60 10.12 9.27
C LEU A 88 -20.17 9.60 7.88
N VAL A 89 -19.85 10.50 6.96
CA VAL A 89 -19.44 10.20 5.58
C VAL A 89 -18.07 10.78 5.29
N SER A 90 -17.39 10.22 4.30
CA SER A 90 -16.02 10.58 3.90
C SER A 90 -15.84 12.09 3.64
N GLU A 91 -16.88 12.75 3.10
CA GLU A 91 -16.86 14.17 2.80
C GLU A 91 -16.57 15.06 4.03
N GLN A 92 -17.03 14.63 5.21
CA GLN A 92 -16.84 15.37 6.46
C GLN A 92 -15.41 15.30 6.99
N PHE A 93 -14.62 14.36 6.48
CA PHE A 93 -13.22 14.13 6.86
C PHE A 93 -12.23 14.54 5.78
N MET A 94 -12.68 15.15 4.68
CA MET A 94 -11.80 15.45 3.55
C MET A 94 -10.61 16.36 3.89
N ASP A 95 -10.75 17.26 4.86
CA ASP A 95 -9.64 18.12 5.26
C ASP A 95 -8.54 17.33 5.97
N SER A 96 -8.90 16.46 6.91
CA SER A 96 -7.95 15.56 7.58
C SER A 96 -7.32 14.58 6.57
N PHE A 97 -8.11 14.07 5.64
CA PHE A 97 -7.63 13.18 4.57
C PHE A 97 -6.63 13.88 3.65
N ARG A 98 -6.89 15.13 3.25
CA ARG A 98 -5.95 15.94 2.45
C ARG A 98 -4.64 16.19 3.20
N GLN A 99 -4.70 16.48 4.49
CA GLN A 99 -3.50 16.64 5.32
C GLN A 99 -2.66 15.37 5.38
N LEU A 100 -3.30 14.22 5.60
CA LEU A 100 -2.62 12.92 5.59
C LEU A 100 -1.93 12.67 4.25
N VAL A 101 -2.65 12.77 3.14
CA VAL A 101 -2.11 12.51 1.79
C VAL A 101 -0.99 13.49 1.43
N SER A 102 -1.09 14.75 1.87
CA SER A 102 -0.04 15.75 1.63
C SER A 102 1.24 15.45 2.42
N ALA A 103 1.11 14.94 3.63
CA ALA A 103 2.24 14.58 4.47
C ALA A 103 2.85 13.24 4.06
N GLN A 104 2.02 12.26 3.74
CA GLN A 104 2.41 10.90 3.42
C GLN A 104 1.48 10.32 2.35
N PRO A 105 1.86 10.39 1.06
CA PRO A 105 1.04 9.84 -0.03
C PRO A 105 0.82 8.33 0.04
N SER A 106 1.82 7.57 0.53
CA SER A 106 1.69 6.14 0.84
C SER A 106 1.42 6.00 2.33
N PHE A 107 0.19 5.68 2.69
CA PHE A 107 -0.26 5.56 4.09
C PHE A 107 -0.95 4.21 4.31
N ARG A 108 -0.90 3.72 5.54
CA ARG A 108 -1.56 2.49 5.97
C ARG A 108 -2.99 2.77 6.44
N GLU A 109 -3.79 1.71 6.56
CA GLU A 109 -5.13 1.80 7.16
C GLU A 109 -5.08 2.46 8.56
N ALA A 110 -4.09 2.09 9.38
CA ALA A 110 -3.92 2.67 10.71
C ALA A 110 -3.65 4.19 10.67
N ASP A 111 -2.85 4.66 9.70
CA ASP A 111 -2.53 6.08 9.53
C ASP A 111 -3.79 6.87 9.11
N LEU A 112 -4.62 6.28 8.23
CA LEU A 112 -5.91 6.86 7.87
C LEU A 112 -6.83 6.98 9.10
N LEU A 113 -7.03 5.89 9.83
CA LEU A 113 -7.90 5.89 11.01
C LEU A 113 -7.41 6.87 12.07
N GLY A 114 -6.07 6.99 12.25
CA GLY A 114 -5.46 7.98 13.12
C GLY A 114 -5.75 9.41 12.71
N ALA A 115 -5.55 9.74 11.45
CA ALA A 115 -5.82 11.07 10.92
C ALA A 115 -7.31 11.47 11.02
N LEU A 116 -8.21 10.49 11.00
CA LEU A 116 -9.65 10.69 11.14
C LEU A 116 -10.13 10.66 12.62
N GLY A 117 -9.27 10.35 13.59
CA GLY A 117 -9.64 10.18 15.00
C GLY A 117 -10.57 8.98 15.24
N LEU A 118 -10.35 7.89 14.48
CA LEU A 118 -11.22 6.70 14.46
C LEU A 118 -10.50 5.42 14.94
N GLU A 119 -9.31 5.49 15.54
CA GLU A 119 -8.47 4.34 15.91
C GLU A 119 -9.18 3.33 16.82
N ARG A 120 -10.12 3.82 17.63
CA ARG A 120 -10.87 3.00 18.60
C ARG A 120 -12.31 2.67 18.15
N LYS A 121 -12.66 3.02 16.90
CA LYS A 121 -14.00 2.83 16.38
C LYS A 121 -14.01 1.80 15.26
N SER A 122 -15.10 1.06 15.14
CA SER A 122 -15.33 0.20 13.98
C SER A 122 -15.67 1.08 12.77
N ALA A 123 -14.69 1.30 11.90
CA ALA A 123 -14.88 2.08 10.69
C ALA A 123 -15.35 1.18 9.54
N ALA A 124 -16.34 1.66 8.79
CA ALA A 124 -16.92 0.97 7.64
C ALA A 124 -17.42 1.95 6.58
N ILE A 125 -17.50 1.51 5.34
CA ILE A 125 -18.20 2.22 4.28
C ILE A 125 -19.68 1.80 4.35
N THR A 126 -20.53 2.74 4.71
CA THR A 126 -21.94 2.46 5.01
C THR A 126 -22.87 2.74 3.83
N VAL A 127 -24.12 2.29 3.92
CA VAL A 127 -25.15 2.58 2.93
C VAL A 127 -25.44 4.08 2.75
N LEU A 128 -25.21 4.88 3.80
CA LEU A 128 -25.35 6.33 3.72
C LEU A 128 -24.32 6.94 2.76
N GLU A 129 -23.06 6.46 2.83
CA GLU A 129 -22.00 6.85 1.90
C GLU A 129 -22.39 6.50 0.45
N ALA A 130 -22.83 5.26 0.24
CA ALA A 130 -23.28 4.81 -1.09
C ALA A 130 -24.45 5.66 -1.64
N ARG A 131 -25.43 6.02 -0.81
CA ARG A 131 -26.54 6.90 -1.22
C ARG A 131 -26.04 8.27 -1.66
N ARG A 132 -25.22 8.92 -0.83
CA ARG A 132 -24.68 10.25 -1.16
C ARG A 132 -23.86 10.24 -2.44
N LEU A 133 -23.07 9.19 -2.65
CA LEU A 133 -22.35 9.03 -3.91
C LEU A 133 -23.30 8.95 -5.10
N LEU A 134 -24.35 8.12 -5.01
CA LEU A 134 -25.34 7.98 -6.08
C LEU A 134 -26.02 9.31 -6.41
N ASP A 135 -26.38 10.09 -5.40
CA ASP A 135 -26.97 11.43 -5.57
C ASP A 135 -25.99 12.35 -6.32
N LYS A 136 -24.71 12.34 -5.99
CA LYS A 136 -23.68 13.13 -6.70
C LYS A 136 -23.50 12.66 -8.14
N LEU A 137 -23.47 11.36 -8.38
CA LEU A 137 -23.28 10.81 -9.73
C LEU A 137 -24.53 10.97 -10.62
N SER A 138 -25.71 11.25 -10.07
CA SER A 138 -26.91 11.59 -10.84
C SER A 138 -26.81 12.97 -11.53
N LEU A 139 -25.94 13.84 -11.03
CA LEU A 139 -25.67 15.15 -11.63
C LEU A 139 -24.66 15.01 -12.76
N SER A 140 -24.64 15.98 -13.68
CA SER A 140 -23.65 16.07 -14.76
C SER A 140 -22.26 16.42 -14.21
N ALA A 141 -21.20 16.04 -14.94
CA ALA A 141 -19.85 16.47 -14.63
C ALA A 141 -19.73 17.99 -14.66
N LEU A 142 -19.13 18.58 -13.64
CA LEU A 142 -19.02 20.05 -13.49
C LEU A 142 -18.00 20.65 -14.47
N GLU A 143 -16.91 19.93 -14.76
CA GLU A 143 -15.88 20.37 -15.70
C GLU A 143 -16.02 19.76 -17.11
N GLY A 144 -17.09 18.99 -17.34
CA GLY A 144 -17.42 18.45 -18.65
C GLY A 144 -16.38 17.46 -19.19
N GLY A 145 -16.17 16.35 -18.50
CA GLY A 145 -15.20 15.33 -18.90
C GLY A 145 -15.38 14.06 -18.10
N TYR A 146 -14.28 13.40 -17.77
CA TYR A 146 -14.30 12.24 -16.89
C TYR A 146 -14.80 12.61 -15.49
N ARG A 147 -15.47 11.65 -14.85
CA ARG A 147 -15.72 11.62 -13.41
C ARG A 147 -15.00 10.42 -12.83
N ALA A 148 -14.57 10.51 -11.59
CA ALA A 148 -13.92 9.39 -10.92
C ALA A 148 -14.42 9.22 -9.49
N VAL A 149 -14.55 7.98 -9.08
CA VAL A 149 -14.83 7.58 -7.71
C VAL A 149 -13.67 6.72 -7.23
N VAL A 150 -12.96 7.19 -6.22
CA VAL A 150 -11.89 6.44 -5.56
C VAL A 150 -12.47 5.83 -4.29
N ILE A 151 -12.46 4.52 -4.19
CA ILE A 151 -12.94 3.79 -3.02
C ILE A 151 -11.72 3.14 -2.35
N PHE A 152 -11.32 3.69 -1.22
CA PHE A 152 -10.23 3.13 -0.41
C PHE A 152 -10.79 2.13 0.59
N LEU A 153 -10.21 0.93 0.66
CA LEU A 153 -10.64 -0.21 1.48
C LEU A 153 -12.08 -0.69 1.18
N PRO A 154 -12.38 -1.12 -0.06
CA PRO A 154 -13.68 -1.66 -0.41
C PRO A 154 -14.06 -2.91 0.41
N GLU A 155 -13.09 -3.64 1.00
CA GLU A 155 -13.30 -4.73 1.95
C GLU A 155 -13.95 -4.29 3.27
N ARG A 156 -13.97 -2.99 3.56
CA ARG A 156 -14.67 -2.38 4.70
C ARG A 156 -16.10 -1.95 4.37
N MET A 157 -16.59 -2.20 3.16
CA MET A 157 -17.99 -1.97 2.85
C MET A 157 -18.88 -2.98 3.56
N ASN A 158 -20.00 -2.49 4.12
CA ASN A 158 -21.07 -3.40 4.50
C ASN A 158 -21.79 -3.92 3.24
N THR A 159 -22.41 -5.09 3.35
CA THR A 159 -23.07 -5.76 2.22
C THR A 159 -24.12 -4.88 1.55
N GLU A 160 -24.84 -4.07 2.31
CA GLU A 160 -25.90 -3.18 1.79
C GLU A 160 -25.30 -2.03 0.95
N ALA A 161 -24.21 -1.41 1.40
CA ALA A 161 -23.48 -0.38 0.64
C ALA A 161 -22.92 -0.95 -0.66
N ALA A 162 -22.28 -2.11 -0.58
CA ALA A 162 -21.69 -2.78 -1.72
C ALA A 162 -22.77 -3.12 -2.77
N ASN A 163 -23.89 -3.70 -2.37
CA ASN A 163 -24.99 -4.03 -3.28
C ASN A 163 -25.60 -2.78 -3.94
N ARG A 164 -25.65 -1.64 -3.25
CA ARG A 164 -26.08 -0.38 -3.87
C ARG A 164 -25.15 0.11 -4.96
N LEU A 165 -23.84 -0.04 -4.75
CA LEU A 165 -22.84 0.41 -5.70
C LEU A 165 -22.68 -0.53 -6.88
N LEU A 166 -23.04 -1.83 -6.75
CA LEU A 166 -22.91 -2.81 -7.82
C LEU A 166 -23.53 -2.35 -9.13
N LYS A 167 -24.76 -1.83 -9.10
CA LYS A 167 -25.46 -1.37 -10.31
C LYS A 167 -24.68 -0.24 -11.03
N MET A 168 -24.08 0.66 -10.25
CA MET A 168 -23.30 1.78 -10.80
C MET A 168 -21.93 1.34 -11.29
N ILE A 169 -21.35 0.28 -10.70
CA ILE A 169 -20.11 -0.33 -11.16
C ILE A 169 -20.35 -1.15 -12.42
N GLU A 170 -21.52 -1.79 -12.57
CA GLU A 170 -21.92 -2.51 -13.77
C GLU A 170 -22.20 -1.60 -14.96
N GLU A 171 -23.02 -0.59 -14.75
CA GLU A 171 -23.50 0.34 -15.77
C GLU A 171 -23.22 1.78 -15.31
N PRO A 172 -21.96 2.21 -15.32
CA PRO A 172 -21.60 3.55 -14.88
C PRO A 172 -22.11 4.61 -15.85
N PRO A 173 -22.47 5.79 -15.36
CA PRO A 173 -22.74 6.93 -16.23
C PRO A 173 -21.56 7.20 -17.17
N VAL A 174 -21.84 7.78 -18.32
CA VAL A 174 -20.82 8.06 -19.36
C VAL A 174 -19.60 8.76 -18.75
N LEU A 175 -18.39 8.32 -19.13
CA LEU A 175 -17.10 8.83 -18.66
C LEU A 175 -16.91 8.77 -17.13
N THR A 176 -17.58 7.84 -16.44
CA THR A 176 -17.39 7.63 -15.01
C THR A 176 -16.46 6.43 -14.76
N GLN A 177 -15.41 6.63 -13.96
CA GLN A 177 -14.41 5.64 -13.61
C GLN A 177 -14.51 5.28 -12.12
N PHE A 178 -14.54 3.99 -11.80
CA PHE A 178 -14.44 3.49 -10.45
C PHE A 178 -13.02 2.95 -10.20
N LEU A 179 -12.34 3.50 -9.21
CA LEU A 179 -10.98 3.11 -8.83
C LEU A 179 -11.05 2.60 -7.38
N LEU A 180 -10.86 1.33 -7.20
CA LEU A 180 -10.89 0.68 -5.89
C LEU A 180 -9.47 0.36 -5.45
N ILE A 181 -9.14 0.59 -4.18
CA ILE A 181 -7.84 0.27 -3.59
C ILE A 181 -8.08 -0.67 -2.41
N ALA A 182 -7.68 -1.93 -2.55
CA ALA A 182 -7.93 -2.98 -1.57
C ALA A 182 -6.63 -3.54 -1.01
N HIS A 183 -6.60 -3.77 0.31
CA HIS A 183 -5.50 -4.49 0.98
C HIS A 183 -5.83 -5.97 1.18
N GLN A 184 -7.11 -6.33 1.30
CA GLN A 184 -7.59 -7.69 1.53
C GLN A 184 -8.62 -8.09 0.47
N VAL A 185 -8.11 -8.48 -0.71
CA VAL A 185 -8.97 -8.81 -1.87
C VAL A 185 -9.97 -9.91 -1.53
N ASP A 186 -9.58 -10.89 -0.73
CA ASP A 186 -10.45 -12.01 -0.34
C ASP A 186 -11.68 -11.59 0.48
N LYS A 187 -11.64 -10.39 1.07
CA LYS A 187 -12.77 -9.80 1.80
C LYS A 187 -13.64 -8.87 0.96
N VAL A 188 -13.21 -8.52 -0.25
CA VAL A 188 -14.03 -7.77 -1.19
C VAL A 188 -15.09 -8.70 -1.78
N LEU A 189 -16.33 -8.23 -1.89
CA LEU A 189 -17.42 -9.05 -2.44
C LEU A 189 -17.07 -9.58 -3.84
N PRO A 190 -17.26 -10.89 -4.10
CA PRO A 190 -16.96 -11.49 -5.40
C PRO A 190 -17.69 -10.82 -6.56
N THR A 191 -18.88 -10.29 -6.30
CA THR A 191 -19.70 -9.55 -7.28
C THR A 191 -19.05 -8.23 -7.72
N ILE A 192 -18.29 -7.56 -6.84
CA ILE A 192 -17.49 -6.38 -7.19
C ILE A 192 -16.23 -6.82 -7.95
N LEU A 193 -15.54 -7.85 -7.45
CA LEU A 193 -14.31 -8.36 -8.07
C LEU A 193 -14.49 -8.79 -9.51
N SER A 194 -15.63 -9.43 -9.83
CA SER A 194 -15.92 -9.92 -11.19
C SER A 194 -16.12 -8.80 -12.21
N ARG A 195 -16.35 -7.56 -11.77
CA ARG A 195 -16.61 -6.38 -12.60
C ARG A 195 -15.42 -5.42 -12.69
N CYS A 196 -14.38 -5.67 -11.91
CA CYS A 196 -13.19 -4.84 -11.88
C CYS A 196 -12.04 -5.48 -12.63
N GLN A 197 -11.32 -4.69 -13.43
CA GLN A 197 -9.99 -5.08 -13.87
C GLN A 197 -9.05 -5.03 -12.67
N ARG A 198 -8.51 -6.18 -12.27
CA ARG A 198 -7.61 -6.27 -11.12
C ARG A 198 -6.18 -5.99 -11.55
N ILE A 199 -5.53 -5.10 -10.83
CA ILE A 199 -4.12 -4.74 -11.02
C ILE A 199 -3.42 -4.90 -9.69
N ARG A 200 -2.42 -5.77 -9.63
CA ARG A 200 -1.55 -5.86 -8.46
C ARG A 200 -0.54 -4.72 -8.49
N VAL A 201 -0.47 -3.99 -7.39
CA VAL A 201 0.54 -2.96 -7.16
C VAL A 201 1.60 -3.54 -6.25
N LEU A 202 2.83 -3.53 -6.73
CA LEU A 202 3.97 -3.98 -5.93
C LEU A 202 4.38 -2.85 -4.99
N PRO A 203 4.76 -3.16 -3.75
CA PRO A 203 5.35 -2.14 -2.89
C PRO A 203 6.55 -1.54 -3.62
N ALA A 204 6.66 -0.22 -3.65
CA ALA A 204 7.87 0.45 -4.08
C ALA A 204 9.01 -0.12 -3.23
N GLY A 205 10.11 -0.57 -3.86
CA GLY A 205 11.18 -1.35 -3.24
C GLY A 205 11.85 -0.77 -2.00
N THR A 206 11.32 0.31 -1.49
CA THR A 206 11.77 1.02 -0.29
C THR A 206 10.64 1.31 0.69
N ALA A 207 9.38 0.88 0.45
CA ALA A 207 8.30 1.12 1.43
C ALA A 207 8.59 0.41 2.76
N ALA A 208 9.24 -0.75 2.73
CA ALA A 208 9.78 -1.38 3.93
C ALA A 208 10.95 -0.58 4.53
N GLU A 209 11.78 0.06 3.70
CA GLU A 209 12.89 0.92 4.13
C GLU A 209 12.43 2.24 4.73
N MET A 210 11.42 2.88 4.16
CA MET A 210 10.87 4.13 4.68
C MET A 210 9.96 3.94 5.91
N ALA A 211 9.45 2.74 6.13
CA ALA A 211 8.54 2.45 7.25
C ALA A 211 9.27 2.04 8.55
N PHE A 212 10.59 1.80 8.49
CA PHE A 212 11.33 1.34 9.65
C PHE A 212 12.44 2.34 10.03
N ALA A 213 12.16 3.14 11.07
CA ALA A 213 13.08 4.18 11.56
C ALA A 213 14.41 3.62 12.12
N ASP A 214 14.44 2.32 12.44
CA ASP A 214 15.58 1.65 13.07
C ASP A 214 16.20 0.60 12.14
N ALA A 215 16.34 0.89 10.84
CA ALA A 215 16.95 0.00 9.85
C ALA A 215 18.34 -0.50 10.27
N ASP A 216 19.08 0.33 10.99
CA ASP A 216 20.40 0.02 11.55
C ASP A 216 20.41 -1.23 12.45
N LEU A 217 19.27 -1.54 13.11
CA LEU A 217 19.15 -2.73 13.95
C LEU A 217 19.32 -4.05 13.18
N LEU A 218 18.85 -4.09 11.94
CA LEU A 218 19.04 -5.27 11.09
C LEU A 218 20.48 -5.39 10.62
N ASP A 219 21.11 -4.28 10.28
CA ASP A 219 22.51 -4.25 9.85
C ASP A 219 23.45 -4.66 11.01
N GLU A 220 23.19 -4.17 12.22
CA GLU A 220 23.90 -4.59 13.42
C GLU A 220 23.70 -6.08 13.72
N LEU A 221 22.47 -6.58 13.64
CA LEU A 221 22.18 -8.01 13.80
C LEU A 221 22.95 -8.85 12.78
N MET A 222 22.90 -8.46 11.51
CA MET A 222 23.63 -9.17 10.45
C MET A 222 25.14 -9.12 10.63
N ALA A 223 25.69 -8.00 11.10
CA ALA A 223 27.11 -7.87 11.41
C ALA A 223 27.51 -8.85 12.54
N ALA A 224 26.72 -8.93 13.61
CA ALA A 224 26.93 -9.86 14.71
C ALA A 224 26.85 -11.33 14.25
N LEU A 225 25.86 -11.67 13.44
CA LEU A 225 25.68 -13.02 12.89
C LEU A 225 26.85 -13.42 11.97
N LEU A 226 27.28 -12.53 11.07
CA LEU A 226 28.38 -12.77 10.15
C LEU A 226 29.76 -12.84 10.81
N SER A 227 29.93 -12.14 11.94
CA SER A 227 31.14 -12.26 12.79
C SER A 227 31.10 -13.46 13.75
N LYS A 228 29.97 -14.16 13.79
CA LYS A 228 29.69 -15.26 14.74
C LYS A 228 29.81 -14.84 16.20
N ASP A 229 29.37 -13.62 16.51
CA ASP A 229 29.28 -13.09 17.86
C ASP A 229 27.84 -13.26 18.37
N LEU A 230 27.60 -14.35 19.10
CA LEU A 230 26.28 -14.65 19.67
C LEU A 230 25.87 -13.67 20.75
N LEU A 231 26.81 -13.16 21.55
CA LEU A 231 26.51 -12.21 22.61
C LEU A 231 25.99 -10.90 22.04
N LEU A 232 26.68 -10.38 21.02
CA LEU A 232 26.24 -9.16 20.32
C LEU A 232 24.90 -9.39 19.63
N ALA A 233 24.69 -10.55 19.00
CA ALA A 233 23.40 -10.88 18.36
C ALA A 233 22.25 -10.90 19.38
N GLN A 234 22.49 -11.38 20.61
CA GLN A 234 21.52 -11.36 21.70
C GLN A 234 21.26 -9.94 22.21
N GLU A 235 22.29 -9.10 22.38
CA GLU A 235 22.13 -7.69 22.76
C GLU A 235 21.27 -6.91 21.74
N VAL A 236 21.52 -7.11 20.44
CA VAL A 236 20.71 -6.49 19.40
C VAL A 236 19.28 -7.04 19.42
N SER A 237 19.08 -8.34 19.69
CA SER A 237 17.75 -8.93 19.79
C SER A 237 16.93 -8.36 20.94
N GLU A 238 17.57 -8.03 22.08
CA GLU A 238 16.91 -7.33 23.20
C GLU A 238 16.49 -5.90 22.84
N ARG A 239 17.29 -5.19 22.05
CA ARG A 239 16.94 -3.87 21.53
C ARG A 239 15.74 -3.96 20.58
N ILE A 240 15.71 -4.95 19.69
CA ILE A 240 14.56 -5.22 18.82
C ILE A 240 13.31 -5.54 19.65
N ALA A 241 13.44 -6.34 20.72
CA ALA A 241 12.32 -6.67 21.61
C ALA A 241 11.80 -5.45 22.41
N SER A 242 12.62 -4.42 22.54
CA SER A 242 12.30 -3.17 23.25
C SER A 242 11.72 -2.07 22.35
N LEU A 243 11.43 -2.36 21.08
CA LEU A 243 10.74 -1.44 20.17
C LEU A 243 9.41 -0.95 20.76
N PRO A 244 9.00 0.30 20.44
CA PRO A 244 7.90 0.98 21.15
C PRO A 244 6.56 0.25 21.15
N SER A 245 6.31 -0.59 20.14
CA SER A 245 5.03 -1.29 20.00
C SER A 245 5.22 -2.68 19.37
N ARG A 246 4.19 -3.53 19.49
CA ARG A 246 4.13 -4.80 18.75
C ARG A 246 4.05 -4.61 17.25
N GLU A 247 3.43 -3.54 16.82
CA GLU A 247 3.38 -3.13 15.41
C GLU A 247 4.79 -2.80 14.91
N SER A 248 5.61 -2.09 15.71
CA SER A 248 7.01 -1.81 15.35
C SER A 248 7.84 -3.11 15.29
N ALA A 249 7.62 -4.04 16.21
CA ALA A 249 8.26 -5.34 16.18
C ALA A 249 7.84 -6.19 14.94
N LYS A 250 6.57 -6.11 14.55
CA LYS A 250 6.07 -6.75 13.33
C LYS A 250 6.63 -6.09 12.07
N ALA A 251 6.73 -4.74 12.06
CA ALA A 251 7.35 -3.98 10.98
C ALA A 251 8.82 -4.34 10.80
N PHE A 252 9.58 -4.52 11.90
CA PHE A 252 10.95 -5.03 11.85
C PHE A 252 11.03 -6.39 11.14
N CYS A 253 10.18 -7.35 11.53
CA CYS A 253 10.18 -8.67 10.91
C CYS A 253 9.82 -8.60 9.41
N ALA A 254 8.89 -7.72 9.01
CA ALA A 254 8.54 -7.51 7.62
C ALA A 254 9.71 -6.91 6.81
N PHE A 255 10.37 -5.89 7.37
CA PHE A 255 11.56 -5.27 6.80
C PHE A 255 12.70 -6.29 6.62
N ALA A 256 13.01 -7.06 7.68
CA ALA A 256 14.04 -8.09 7.62
C ALA A 256 13.70 -9.20 6.60
N SER A 257 12.42 -9.57 6.49
CA SER A 257 11.97 -10.55 5.48
C SER A 257 12.19 -10.05 4.06
N ASP A 258 11.93 -8.77 3.80
CA ASP A 258 12.19 -8.19 2.48
C ASP A 258 13.69 -8.17 2.17
N ARG A 259 14.53 -7.77 3.11
CA ARG A 259 16.00 -7.80 2.95
C ARG A 259 16.52 -9.23 2.70
N PHE A 260 16.05 -10.23 3.41
CA PHE A 260 16.47 -11.62 3.18
C PHE A 260 15.91 -12.20 1.86
N ARG A 261 14.76 -11.71 1.38
CA ARG A 261 14.29 -12.01 0.03
C ARG A 261 15.25 -11.43 -1.03
N GLN A 262 15.73 -10.21 -0.85
CA GLN A 262 16.73 -9.60 -1.73
C GLN A 262 18.05 -10.39 -1.70
N VAL A 263 18.50 -10.87 -0.53
CA VAL A 263 19.66 -11.77 -0.40
C VAL A 263 19.46 -13.04 -1.22
N PHE A 264 18.28 -13.66 -1.11
CA PHE A 264 17.93 -14.85 -1.88
C PHE A 264 18.00 -14.59 -3.40
N LEU A 265 17.38 -13.51 -3.87
CA LEU A 265 17.40 -13.14 -5.29
C LEU A 265 18.82 -12.86 -5.78
N ALA A 266 19.64 -12.15 -4.99
CA ALA A 266 21.06 -11.92 -5.29
C ALA A 266 21.84 -13.24 -5.43
N GLN A 267 21.60 -14.20 -4.55
CA GLN A 267 22.23 -15.53 -4.60
C GLN A 267 21.82 -16.36 -5.81
N GLN A 268 20.63 -16.09 -6.38
CA GLN A 268 20.14 -16.73 -7.61
C GLN A 268 20.54 -15.97 -8.88
N GLY A 269 21.18 -14.80 -8.77
CA GLY A 269 21.51 -13.96 -9.92
C GLY A 269 20.31 -13.32 -10.60
N ILE A 270 19.17 -13.18 -9.87
CA ILE A 270 17.94 -12.61 -10.39
C ILE A 270 17.85 -11.14 -9.93
N GLU A 271 17.80 -10.22 -10.88
CA GLU A 271 17.47 -8.84 -10.58
C GLU A 271 15.95 -8.72 -10.38
N GLY A 272 15.53 -8.52 -9.13
CA GLY A 272 14.11 -8.31 -8.79
C GLY A 272 13.60 -6.96 -9.29
N ALA A 273 12.29 -6.85 -9.46
CA ALA A 273 11.60 -5.65 -9.96
C ALA A 273 11.83 -4.37 -9.11
N GLY A 274 12.28 -4.50 -7.86
CA GLY A 274 12.58 -3.38 -6.96
C GLY A 274 14.07 -3.10 -6.75
N GLY A 275 14.97 -3.80 -7.49
CA GLY A 275 16.41 -3.73 -7.26
C GLY A 275 16.86 -4.54 -6.03
N ILE A 276 18.17 -4.72 -5.90
CA ILE A 276 18.81 -5.38 -4.76
C ILE A 276 19.69 -4.35 -4.06
N SER A 277 19.47 -4.14 -2.78
CA SER A 277 20.25 -3.18 -2.01
C SER A 277 21.73 -3.57 -1.93
N PRO A 278 22.65 -2.60 -1.75
CA PRO A 278 24.08 -2.87 -1.59
C PRO A 278 24.37 -3.83 -0.43
N GLU A 279 23.67 -3.67 0.70
CA GLU A 279 23.79 -4.48 1.90
C GLU A 279 23.37 -5.93 1.61
N ALA A 280 22.22 -6.13 0.95
CA ALA A 280 21.74 -7.45 0.57
C ALA A 280 22.70 -8.17 -0.38
N ARG A 281 23.35 -7.46 -1.31
CA ARG A 281 24.41 -8.03 -2.17
C ARG A 281 25.65 -8.45 -1.36
N GLN A 282 26.05 -7.61 -0.41
CA GLN A 282 27.17 -7.93 0.48
C GLN A 282 26.86 -9.16 1.35
N TRP A 283 25.66 -9.25 1.92
CA TRP A 283 25.25 -10.41 2.71
C TRP A 283 25.14 -11.67 1.85
N ALA A 284 24.63 -11.55 0.63
CA ALA A 284 24.50 -12.67 -0.30
C ALA A 284 25.82 -13.37 -0.61
N SER A 285 26.93 -12.60 -0.65
CA SER A 285 28.29 -13.14 -0.88
C SER A 285 28.90 -13.82 0.35
N ARG A 286 28.39 -13.53 1.57
CA ARG A 286 28.95 -14.00 2.84
C ARG A 286 28.11 -15.08 3.52
N CYS A 287 26.80 -15.14 3.23
CA CYS A 287 25.89 -16.13 3.81
C CYS A 287 25.87 -17.42 2.98
N ARG A 288 25.58 -18.55 3.66
CA ARG A 288 25.30 -19.81 2.97
C ARG A 288 24.06 -19.68 2.06
N LYS A 289 23.99 -20.42 0.97
CA LYS A 289 22.83 -20.40 0.06
C LYS A 289 21.50 -20.78 0.72
N THR A 290 21.55 -21.54 1.80
CA THR A 290 20.36 -21.96 2.57
C THR A 290 19.90 -20.93 3.59
N PHE A 291 20.77 -19.97 3.96
CA PHE A 291 20.50 -18.99 5.02
C PHE A 291 19.23 -18.19 4.77
N SER A 292 19.13 -17.56 3.60
CA SER A 292 18.00 -16.68 3.29
C SER A 292 16.65 -17.37 3.40
N ARG A 293 16.55 -18.64 2.98
CA ARG A 293 15.33 -19.43 3.11
C ARG A 293 15.00 -19.72 4.57
N GLN A 294 15.99 -20.16 5.34
CA GLN A 294 15.80 -20.47 6.78
C GLN A 294 15.45 -19.20 7.56
N ALA A 295 16.09 -18.07 7.24
CA ALA A 295 15.79 -16.78 7.86
C ALA A 295 14.37 -16.32 7.58
N LEU A 296 13.86 -16.49 6.36
CA LEU A 296 12.46 -16.18 6.01
C LEU A 296 11.47 -17.04 6.80
N GLU A 297 11.74 -18.34 6.98
CA GLU A 297 10.91 -19.24 7.80
C GLU A 297 10.89 -18.80 9.27
N VAL A 298 12.03 -18.38 9.82
CA VAL A 298 12.15 -17.88 11.20
C VAL A 298 11.36 -16.58 11.37
N LEU A 299 11.47 -15.65 10.44
CA LEU A 299 10.77 -14.36 10.50
C LEU A 299 9.26 -14.50 10.31
N ASP A 300 8.79 -15.37 9.40
CA ASP A 300 7.37 -15.66 9.23
C ASP A 300 6.76 -16.21 10.52
N ARG A 301 7.46 -17.16 11.15
CA ARG A 301 7.07 -17.66 12.47
C ARG A 301 7.01 -16.55 13.52
N ALA A 302 7.99 -15.66 13.55
CA ALA A 302 8.02 -14.54 14.50
C ALA A 302 6.85 -13.60 14.29
N GLN A 303 6.53 -13.21 13.05
CA GLN A 303 5.37 -12.37 12.72
C GLN A 303 4.04 -12.99 13.19
N ASN A 304 3.86 -14.28 12.96
CA ASN A 304 2.67 -15.01 13.38
C ASN A 304 2.53 -15.05 14.92
N LEU A 305 3.64 -15.19 15.66
CA LEU A 305 3.65 -15.24 17.11
C LEU A 305 3.44 -13.86 17.75
N ILE A 306 3.95 -12.78 17.16
CA ILE A 306 3.70 -11.41 17.62
C ILE A 306 2.20 -11.11 17.67
N GLY A 307 1.44 -11.59 16.69
CA GLY A 307 -0.02 -11.45 16.65
C GLY A 307 -0.75 -12.23 17.77
N ARG A 308 -0.10 -13.20 18.42
CA ARG A 308 -0.66 -14.06 19.48
C ARG A 308 -0.25 -13.65 20.90
N ASN A 309 0.20 -12.43 21.11
CA ASN A 309 0.59 -11.88 22.42
C ASN A 309 1.74 -12.61 23.16
N VAL A 310 2.68 -13.20 22.43
CA VAL A 310 3.89 -13.83 23.00
C VAL A 310 4.82 -12.77 23.61
N ASN A 311 5.66 -13.17 24.56
CA ASN A 311 6.71 -12.31 25.11
C ASN A 311 7.77 -12.03 24.05
N LEU A 312 7.94 -10.74 23.69
CA LEU A 312 8.85 -10.31 22.61
C LEU A 312 10.31 -10.60 22.92
N LYS A 313 10.76 -10.51 24.19
CA LYS A 313 12.15 -10.82 24.55
C LYS A 313 12.49 -12.28 24.24
N ILE A 314 11.64 -13.21 24.66
CA ILE A 314 11.84 -14.64 24.39
C ILE A 314 11.79 -14.91 22.88
N LEU A 315 10.85 -14.28 22.20
CA LEU A 315 10.66 -14.46 20.76
C LEU A 315 11.89 -14.02 19.96
N PHE A 316 12.40 -12.82 20.21
CA PHE A 316 13.53 -12.28 19.47
C PHE A 316 14.86 -12.93 19.86
N SER A 317 15.00 -13.41 21.11
CA SER A 317 16.14 -14.24 21.52
C SER A 317 16.15 -15.58 20.76
N ASP A 318 15.02 -16.31 20.70
CA ASP A 318 14.89 -17.54 19.89
C ASP A 318 15.16 -17.27 18.38
N MET A 319 14.69 -16.11 17.89
CA MET A 319 14.96 -15.70 16.51
C MET A 319 16.47 -15.51 16.27
N ALA A 320 17.17 -14.80 17.14
CA ALA A 320 18.61 -14.57 17.00
C ALA A 320 19.40 -15.89 17.04
N ASP A 321 19.07 -16.80 17.97
CA ASP A 321 19.69 -18.12 18.06
C ASP A 321 19.52 -18.94 16.77
N ARG A 322 18.29 -18.96 16.22
CA ARG A 322 18.00 -19.69 14.97
C ARG A 322 18.73 -19.09 13.76
N LEU A 323 18.78 -17.76 13.66
CA LEU A 323 19.53 -17.07 12.60
C LEU A 323 21.04 -17.34 12.73
N TYR A 324 21.55 -17.35 13.95
CA TYR A 324 22.96 -17.67 14.23
C TYR A 324 23.35 -19.10 13.80
N LEU A 325 22.45 -20.07 14.03
CA LEU A 325 22.68 -21.45 13.60
C LEU A 325 22.55 -21.63 12.07
N ALA A 326 21.75 -20.77 11.42
CA ALA A 326 21.49 -20.85 9.99
C ALA A 326 22.60 -20.22 9.13
N ILE A 327 23.36 -19.22 9.64
CA ILE A 327 24.38 -18.49 8.92
C ILE A 327 25.68 -19.32 8.78
#